data_e8d5da2f4be3ac1ed751ec619c2e0b96
#
_entry.id   e8d5da2f4be3ac1ed751ec619c2e0b96
#
_cell.length_a   1.000
_cell.length_b   1.000
_cell.length_c   1.000
_cell.angle_alpha   90.00
_cell.angle_beta   90.00
_cell.angle_gamma   90.00
#
_symmetry.space_group_name_H-M   'P 1'
#
loop_
_entity.id
_entity.type
_entity.pdbx_description
1 polymer ?
#
loop_
_entity_poly.entity_id
_entity_poly.type
_entity_poly.pdbx_seq_one_letter_code
_entity_poly.pdbx_strand_id
1 'polypeptide(L)'
;QHYVGHNPAGAVAIFLLLGFGITAADEIGYAIAQALVLEIGGEPFRVPENARTLYHAALAHASNHIVTVVADALDALRAALSGQELLGHELVGDAPGGLAERIVGPLARAALENTLHRGQAALSGPVARGDATAVHSHLDALDAIDSQLAQSYCANSLRTAQRSHAPEEVFDVL
;
A
#
# COMPACT_ATOMS: atom_id res chain seq x y z
N GLN A 1 -22.45 17.46 -19.28
CA GLN A 1 -20.99 17.53 -19.54
C GLN A 1 -20.35 18.41 -18.49
N HIS A 2 -19.88 17.86 -17.35
CA HIS A 2 -19.04 18.60 -16.42
C HIS A 2 -17.58 18.19 -16.69
N TYR A 3 -16.86 19.10 -17.33
CA TYR A 3 -15.42 19.06 -17.41
C TYR A 3 -14.87 19.20 -15.97
N VAL A 4 -14.34 18.13 -15.40
CA VAL A 4 -13.46 18.21 -14.21
C VAL A 4 -12.17 18.82 -14.73
N GLY A 5 -11.98 20.11 -14.47
CA GLY A 5 -10.78 20.82 -14.85
C GLY A 5 -9.57 20.16 -14.17
N HIS A 6 -8.64 19.66 -14.96
CA HIS A 6 -7.31 19.35 -14.51
C HIS A 6 -6.73 20.64 -13.90
N ASN A 7 -6.50 20.63 -12.59
CA ASN A 7 -5.82 21.74 -11.93
C ASN A 7 -4.30 21.56 -12.16
N PRO A 8 -3.67 22.30 -13.07
CA PRO A 8 -2.24 22.15 -13.36
C PRO A 8 -1.38 22.53 -12.14
N ALA A 9 -1.89 23.35 -11.22
CA ALA A 9 -1.22 23.70 -9.98
C ALA A 9 -1.07 22.49 -9.03
N GLY A 10 -2.00 21.54 -9.04
CA GLY A 10 -1.90 20.31 -8.25
C GLY A 10 -0.78 19.38 -8.74
N ALA A 11 -0.61 19.26 -10.05
CA ALA A 11 0.47 18.45 -10.63
C ALA A 11 1.85 19.03 -10.33
N VAL A 12 2.00 20.35 -10.41
CA VAL A 12 3.25 21.05 -10.07
C VAL A 12 3.59 20.93 -8.58
N ALA A 13 2.59 21.04 -7.69
CA ALA A 13 2.80 20.88 -6.25
C ALA A 13 3.26 19.46 -5.86
N ILE A 14 2.78 18.41 -6.56
CA ILE A 14 3.25 17.04 -6.33
C ILE A 14 4.72 16.89 -6.78
N PHE A 15 5.11 17.50 -7.87
CA PHE A 15 6.50 17.48 -8.36
C PHE A 15 7.48 18.18 -7.41
N LEU A 16 7.07 19.26 -6.77
CA LEU A 16 7.88 20.03 -5.81
C LEU A 16 8.17 19.28 -4.49
N LEU A 17 7.49 18.17 -4.21
CA LEU A 17 7.66 17.36 -3.00
C LEU A 17 8.38 16.02 -3.25
N LEU A 18 8.79 15.73 -4.50
CA LEU A 18 9.46 14.47 -4.82
C LEU A 18 10.97 14.56 -4.53
N GLY A 19 11.44 13.65 -3.70
CA GLY A 19 12.86 13.38 -3.52
C GLY A 19 13.44 12.61 -4.71
N PHE A 20 14.61 13.06 -5.22
CA PHE A 20 15.32 12.43 -6.34
C PHE A 20 16.64 11.82 -5.87
N GLY A 21 16.72 10.49 -5.87
CA GLY A 21 17.94 9.76 -5.60
C GLY A 21 18.91 9.85 -6.78
N ILE A 22 20.09 10.44 -6.55
CA ILE A 22 21.14 10.60 -7.56
C ILE A 22 22.28 9.62 -7.27
N THR A 23 22.64 8.83 -8.28
CA THR A 23 23.88 8.06 -8.32
C THR A 23 24.75 8.59 -9.44
N ALA A 24 25.99 8.95 -9.14
CA ALA A 24 26.95 9.48 -10.11
C ALA A 24 28.34 8.88 -9.87
N ALA A 25 29.12 8.73 -10.94
CA ALA A 25 30.45 8.17 -10.87
C ALA A 25 31.44 9.10 -10.18
N ASP A 26 31.24 10.43 -10.28
CA ASP A 26 32.09 11.45 -9.72
C ASP A 26 31.30 12.66 -9.20
N GLU A 27 32.01 13.61 -8.58
CA GLU A 27 31.40 14.81 -8.01
C GLU A 27 30.89 15.78 -9.09
N ILE A 28 31.47 15.80 -10.28
CA ILE A 28 31.01 16.68 -11.35
C ILE A 28 29.65 16.19 -11.87
N GLY A 29 29.54 14.90 -12.15
CA GLY A 29 28.28 14.28 -12.55
C GLY A 29 27.19 14.44 -11.50
N TYR A 30 27.55 14.32 -10.21
CA TYR A 30 26.60 14.58 -9.12
C TYR A 30 26.12 16.04 -9.10
N ALA A 31 27.03 17.01 -9.21
CA ALA A 31 26.68 18.42 -9.19
C ALA A 31 25.77 18.82 -10.37
N ILE A 32 26.02 18.27 -11.56
CA ILE A 32 25.16 18.49 -12.74
C ILE A 32 23.76 17.92 -12.51
N ALA A 33 23.66 16.68 -12.06
CA ALA A 33 22.37 16.04 -11.79
C ALA A 33 21.60 16.77 -10.67
N GLN A 34 22.29 17.18 -9.61
CA GLN A 34 21.72 17.97 -8.53
C GLN A 34 21.13 19.29 -9.03
N ALA A 35 21.87 20.03 -9.88
CA ALA A 35 21.39 21.27 -10.45
C ALA A 35 20.11 21.07 -11.29
N LEU A 36 20.05 20.02 -12.10
CA LEU A 36 18.87 19.68 -12.88
C LEU A 36 17.65 19.35 -12.01
N VAL A 37 17.84 18.58 -10.92
CA VAL A 37 16.78 18.25 -9.98
C VAL A 37 16.23 19.51 -9.29
N LEU A 38 17.13 20.41 -8.86
CA LEU A 38 16.74 21.68 -8.25
C LEU A 38 15.99 22.58 -9.24
N GLU A 39 16.40 22.61 -10.50
CA GLU A 39 15.74 23.41 -11.54
C GLU A 39 14.28 22.98 -11.77
N ILE A 40 13.99 21.68 -11.68
CA ILE A 40 12.61 21.17 -11.77
C ILE A 40 11.85 21.23 -10.44
N GLY A 41 12.47 21.79 -9.38
CA GLY A 41 11.84 21.95 -8.06
C GLY A 41 11.83 20.68 -7.20
N GLY A 42 12.64 19.66 -7.53
CA GLY A 42 12.78 18.44 -6.74
C GLY A 42 13.80 18.59 -5.61
N GLU A 43 13.79 17.65 -4.67
CA GLU A 43 14.76 17.54 -3.58
C GLU A 43 15.83 16.48 -3.93
N PRO A 44 17.06 16.87 -4.27
CA PRO A 44 18.12 15.93 -4.63
C PRO A 44 18.79 15.35 -3.39
N PHE A 45 19.04 14.04 -3.40
CA PHE A 45 19.86 13.37 -2.40
C PHE A 45 20.73 12.28 -3.04
N ARG A 46 21.88 11.99 -2.41
CA ARG A 46 22.81 11.00 -2.94
C ARG A 46 22.40 9.59 -2.57
N VAL A 47 22.36 8.71 -3.57
CA VAL A 47 22.24 7.25 -3.39
C VAL A 47 23.58 6.62 -3.80
N PRO A 48 24.33 5.99 -2.88
CA PRO A 48 25.56 5.28 -3.22
C PRO A 48 25.31 4.15 -4.22
N GLU A 49 26.25 3.87 -5.12
CA GLU A 49 26.11 2.83 -6.14
C GLU A 49 25.78 1.45 -5.52
N ASN A 50 26.46 1.09 -4.44
CA ASN A 50 26.21 -0.17 -3.72
C ASN A 50 24.84 -0.25 -3.02
N ALA A 51 24.15 0.88 -2.82
CA ALA A 51 22.81 0.94 -2.24
C ALA A 51 21.69 1.04 -3.29
N ARG A 52 22.02 1.25 -4.55
CA ARG A 52 21.06 1.54 -5.62
C ARG A 52 19.98 0.46 -5.79
N THR A 53 20.39 -0.82 -5.76
CA THR A 53 19.45 -1.95 -5.87
C THR A 53 18.50 -1.99 -4.70
N LEU A 54 19.00 -1.81 -3.47
CA LEU A 54 18.16 -1.78 -2.26
C LEU A 54 17.21 -0.58 -2.26
N TYR A 55 17.70 0.59 -2.69
CA TYR A 55 16.88 1.79 -2.85
C TYR A 55 15.70 1.54 -3.81
N HIS A 56 15.99 0.98 -5.01
CA HIS A 56 14.95 0.66 -5.97
C HIS A 56 13.96 -0.40 -5.46
N ALA A 57 14.47 -1.45 -4.80
CA ALA A 57 13.63 -2.49 -4.19
C ALA A 57 12.68 -1.90 -3.12
N ALA A 58 13.17 -0.96 -2.31
CA ALA A 58 12.33 -0.29 -1.31
C ALA A 58 11.20 0.52 -1.95
N LEU A 59 11.50 1.27 -3.03
CA LEU A 59 10.47 2.02 -3.76
C LEU A 59 9.44 1.09 -4.43
N ALA A 60 9.92 0.01 -5.08
CA ALA A 60 9.05 -0.98 -5.68
C ALA A 60 8.16 -1.66 -4.62
N HIS A 61 8.71 -1.98 -3.46
CA HIS A 61 7.95 -2.56 -2.35
C HIS A 61 6.87 -1.59 -1.83
N ALA A 62 7.22 -0.31 -1.68
CA ALA A 62 6.29 0.72 -1.19
C ALA A 62 5.21 1.10 -2.21
N SER A 63 5.41 0.89 -3.51
CA SER A 63 4.43 1.22 -4.55
C SER A 63 3.67 -0.01 -5.04
N ASN A 64 4.36 -0.97 -5.66
CA ASN A 64 3.70 -2.09 -6.34
C ASN A 64 3.03 -3.06 -5.37
N HIS A 65 3.64 -3.35 -4.22
CA HIS A 65 3.03 -4.26 -3.27
C HIS A 65 1.85 -3.63 -2.52
N ILE A 66 1.82 -2.31 -2.35
CA ILE A 66 0.60 -1.62 -1.86
C ILE A 66 -0.54 -1.81 -2.84
N VAL A 67 -0.28 -1.67 -4.16
CA VAL A 67 -1.31 -1.91 -5.19
C VAL A 67 -1.84 -3.34 -5.10
N THR A 68 -0.96 -4.34 -4.98
CA THR A 68 -1.35 -5.75 -4.83
C THR A 68 -2.22 -5.97 -3.60
N VAL A 69 -1.78 -5.53 -2.43
CA VAL A 69 -2.55 -5.71 -1.17
C VAL A 69 -3.91 -5.03 -1.23
N VAL A 70 -3.99 -3.84 -1.82
CA VAL A 70 -5.28 -3.14 -1.98
C VAL A 70 -6.18 -3.85 -3.00
N ALA A 71 -5.64 -4.38 -4.10
CA ALA A 71 -6.38 -5.17 -5.07
C ALA A 71 -6.95 -6.44 -4.42
N ASP A 72 -6.12 -7.20 -3.70
CA ASP A 72 -6.53 -8.38 -2.95
C ASP A 72 -7.69 -8.07 -1.98
N ALA A 73 -7.60 -6.96 -1.26
CA ALA A 73 -8.65 -6.53 -0.34
C ALA A 73 -9.95 -6.15 -1.06
N LEU A 74 -9.86 -5.51 -2.23
CA LEU A 74 -11.02 -5.18 -3.07
C LEU A 74 -11.70 -6.45 -3.59
N ASP A 75 -10.94 -7.43 -4.06
CA ASP A 75 -11.47 -8.67 -4.59
C ASP A 75 -12.16 -9.50 -3.49
N ALA A 76 -11.55 -9.61 -2.30
CA ALA A 76 -12.18 -10.25 -1.15
C ALA A 76 -13.48 -9.54 -0.75
N LEU A 77 -13.50 -8.21 -0.73
CA LEU A 77 -14.68 -7.45 -0.34
C LEU A 77 -15.78 -7.55 -1.40
N ARG A 78 -15.45 -7.53 -2.69
CA ARG A 78 -16.43 -7.77 -3.77
C ARG A 78 -17.06 -9.15 -3.66
N ALA A 79 -16.26 -10.19 -3.40
CA ALA A 79 -16.76 -11.53 -3.17
C ALA A 79 -17.71 -11.59 -1.96
N ALA A 80 -17.36 -10.94 -0.85
CA ALA A 80 -18.19 -10.88 0.35
C ALA A 80 -19.52 -10.11 0.14
N LEU A 81 -19.53 -9.14 -0.78
CA LEU A 81 -20.71 -8.33 -1.11
C LEU A 81 -21.49 -8.84 -2.33
N SER A 82 -21.04 -9.92 -2.97
CA SER A 82 -21.72 -10.49 -4.12
C SER A 82 -23.14 -10.92 -3.77
N GLY A 83 -24.09 -10.57 -4.63
CA GLY A 83 -25.52 -10.85 -4.40
C GLY A 83 -26.24 -9.90 -3.43
N GLN A 84 -25.59 -8.85 -2.96
CA GLN A 84 -26.24 -7.79 -2.18
C GLN A 84 -26.82 -6.72 -3.10
N GLU A 85 -28.13 -6.45 -2.97
CA GLU A 85 -28.79 -5.31 -3.60
C GLU A 85 -29.06 -4.23 -2.57
N LEU A 86 -28.64 -3.00 -2.81
CA LEU A 86 -29.05 -1.83 -2.03
C LEU A 86 -29.88 -0.91 -2.92
N LEU A 87 -31.14 -0.71 -2.57
CA LEU A 87 -32.07 0.21 -3.26
C LEU A 87 -32.29 -0.11 -4.76
N GLY A 88 -32.27 -1.40 -5.14
CA GLY A 88 -32.56 -1.83 -6.51
C GLY A 88 -31.45 -1.59 -7.52
N HIS A 89 -30.25 -1.29 -7.06
CA HIS A 89 -29.03 -1.22 -7.88
C HIS A 89 -28.04 -2.30 -7.44
N GLU A 90 -27.44 -3.00 -8.39
CA GLU A 90 -26.35 -3.91 -8.15
C GLU A 90 -25.18 -3.16 -7.52
N LEU A 91 -24.81 -3.51 -6.27
CA LEU A 91 -23.79 -2.80 -5.51
C LEU A 91 -22.36 -3.14 -5.95
N VAL A 92 -22.23 -4.25 -6.67
CA VAL A 92 -20.96 -4.84 -7.03
C VAL A 92 -20.85 -4.84 -8.55
N GLY A 93 -20.25 -3.79 -9.07
CA GLY A 93 -19.77 -3.74 -10.45
C GLY A 93 -18.25 -3.58 -10.45
N ASP A 94 -17.56 -4.09 -11.47
CA ASP A 94 -16.12 -3.90 -11.69
C ASP A 94 -15.75 -2.46 -12.08
N ALA A 95 -16.71 -1.53 -11.99
CA ALA A 95 -16.47 -0.13 -12.32
C ALA A 95 -15.67 0.58 -11.23
N PRO A 96 -14.65 1.38 -11.59
CA PRO A 96 -13.94 2.22 -10.64
C PRO A 96 -14.91 3.11 -9.85
N GLY A 97 -14.80 3.09 -8.50
CA GLY A 97 -15.67 3.85 -7.61
C GLY A 97 -16.90 3.09 -7.09
N GLY A 98 -16.93 1.77 -7.22
CA GLY A 98 -17.93 0.89 -6.62
C GLY A 98 -17.96 0.93 -5.10
N LEU A 99 -18.84 0.12 -4.47
CA LEU A 99 -18.98 0.09 -3.01
C LEU A 99 -17.69 -0.37 -2.32
N ALA A 100 -17.00 -1.37 -2.87
CA ALA A 100 -15.75 -1.89 -2.32
C ALA A 100 -14.69 -0.78 -2.22
N GLU A 101 -14.51 0.02 -3.28
CA GLU A 101 -13.57 1.13 -3.30
C GLU A 101 -13.92 2.23 -2.30
N ARG A 102 -15.21 2.51 -2.11
CA ARG A 102 -15.67 3.49 -1.12
C ARG A 102 -15.43 3.04 0.31
N ILE A 103 -15.40 1.73 0.56
CA ILE A 103 -15.09 1.15 1.87
C ILE A 103 -13.58 1.05 2.08
N VAL A 104 -12.84 0.43 1.15
CA VAL A 104 -11.41 0.17 1.28
C VAL A 104 -10.59 1.47 1.15
N GLY A 105 -10.99 2.38 0.27
CA GLY A 105 -10.21 3.58 -0.03
C GLY A 105 -9.90 4.45 1.21
N PRO A 106 -10.88 4.84 2.02
CA PRO A 106 -10.61 5.59 3.26
C PRO A 106 -9.75 4.82 4.27
N LEU A 107 -9.95 3.51 4.41
CA LEU A 107 -9.16 2.66 5.30
C LEU A 107 -7.70 2.57 4.87
N ALA A 108 -7.44 2.34 3.58
CA ALA A 108 -6.09 2.25 3.04
C ALA A 108 -5.34 3.59 3.17
N ARG A 109 -5.99 4.72 2.88
CA ARG A 109 -5.39 6.06 3.07
C ARG A 109 -5.06 6.31 4.53
N ALA A 110 -5.97 6.02 5.46
CA ALA A 110 -5.73 6.20 6.88
C ALA A 110 -4.61 5.29 7.40
N ALA A 111 -4.51 4.05 6.92
CA ALA A 111 -3.43 3.13 7.27
C ALA A 111 -2.06 3.66 6.78
N LEU A 112 -1.99 4.15 5.53
CA LEU A 112 -0.78 4.76 4.98
C LEU A 112 -0.35 5.99 5.78
N GLU A 113 -1.26 6.93 6.01
CA GLU A 113 -1.02 8.16 6.77
C GLU A 113 -0.53 7.86 8.19
N ASN A 114 -1.23 6.96 8.89
CA ASN A 114 -0.83 6.52 10.23
C ASN A 114 0.56 5.88 10.24
N THR A 115 0.89 5.08 9.22
CA THR A 115 2.21 4.44 9.12
C THR A 115 3.32 5.46 8.93
N LEU A 116 3.11 6.48 8.09
CA LEU A 116 4.09 7.54 7.85
C LEU A 116 4.35 8.37 9.12
N HIS A 117 3.33 8.60 9.95
CA HIS A 117 3.47 9.40 11.18
C HIS A 117 3.92 8.58 12.40
N ARG A 118 3.50 7.32 12.53
CA ARG A 118 3.63 6.53 13.75
C ARG A 118 4.48 5.27 13.58
N GLY A 119 4.91 4.97 12.34
CA GLY A 119 5.67 3.76 12.05
C GLY A 119 4.91 2.49 12.46
N GLN A 120 5.60 1.55 13.07
CA GLN A 120 5.03 0.27 13.50
C GLN A 120 3.93 0.41 14.57
N ALA A 121 3.90 1.50 15.32
CA ALA A 121 2.83 1.76 16.30
C ALA A 121 1.45 2.00 15.65
N ALA A 122 1.38 2.08 14.31
CA ALA A 122 0.14 2.10 13.55
C ALA A 122 -0.48 0.71 13.37
N LEU A 123 0.27 -0.38 13.61
CA LEU A 123 -0.24 -1.74 13.49
C LEU A 123 -1.39 -1.97 14.47
N SER A 124 -2.49 -2.50 13.92
CA SER A 124 -3.72 -2.81 14.65
C SER A 124 -4.36 -4.05 14.01
N GLY A 125 -5.54 -4.42 14.46
CA GLY A 125 -6.24 -5.58 13.89
C GLY A 125 -5.96 -6.88 14.68
N PRO A 126 -6.52 -8.02 14.24
CA PRO A 126 -6.50 -9.27 15.01
C PRO A 126 -5.08 -9.80 15.20
N VAL A 127 -4.23 -9.76 14.19
CA VAL A 127 -2.83 -10.22 14.28
C VAL A 127 -2.08 -9.46 15.39
N ALA A 128 -2.13 -8.12 15.37
CA ALA A 128 -1.42 -7.30 16.34
C ALA A 128 -2.01 -7.41 17.78
N ARG A 129 -3.29 -7.79 17.88
CA ARG A 129 -3.96 -8.01 19.19
C ARG A 129 -3.84 -9.44 19.71
N GLY A 130 -3.27 -10.36 18.96
CA GLY A 130 -3.16 -11.75 19.37
C GLY A 130 -4.40 -12.61 19.18
N ASP A 131 -5.35 -12.19 18.32
CA ASP A 131 -6.61 -12.90 18.08
C ASP A 131 -6.43 -13.99 17.01
N ALA A 132 -5.82 -15.11 17.44
CA ALA A 132 -5.55 -16.27 16.57
C ALA A 132 -6.83 -16.85 15.94
N THR A 133 -7.95 -16.84 16.68
CA THR A 133 -9.23 -17.36 16.19
C THR A 133 -9.74 -16.55 14.99
N ALA A 134 -9.70 -15.22 15.09
CA ALA A 134 -10.08 -14.36 13.98
C ALA A 134 -9.14 -14.53 12.78
N VAL A 135 -7.83 -14.65 13.02
CA VAL A 135 -6.84 -14.86 11.95
C VAL A 135 -7.10 -16.15 11.19
N HIS A 136 -7.34 -17.26 11.90
CA HIS A 136 -7.68 -18.56 11.30
C HIS A 136 -8.97 -18.47 10.47
N SER A 137 -10.02 -17.88 11.02
CA SER A 137 -11.29 -17.69 10.29
C SER A 137 -11.14 -16.84 9.04
N HIS A 138 -10.25 -15.84 9.05
CA HIS A 138 -9.95 -15.04 7.85
C HIS A 138 -9.25 -15.88 6.78
N LEU A 139 -8.26 -16.71 7.16
CA LEU A 139 -7.57 -17.59 6.23
C LEU A 139 -8.54 -18.57 5.57
N ASP A 140 -9.40 -19.22 6.33
CA ASP A 140 -10.40 -20.13 5.79
C ASP A 140 -11.35 -19.44 4.80
N ALA A 141 -11.81 -18.24 5.15
CA ALA A 141 -12.73 -17.48 4.30
C ALA A 141 -12.07 -17.02 3.00
N LEU A 142 -10.80 -16.62 3.05
CA LEU A 142 -10.03 -16.20 1.88
C LEU A 142 -9.66 -17.38 0.98
N ASP A 143 -9.27 -18.52 1.57
CA ASP A 143 -8.94 -19.75 0.82
C ASP A 143 -10.16 -20.32 0.08
N ALA A 144 -11.35 -20.17 0.65
CA ALA A 144 -12.60 -20.55 -0.01
C ALA A 144 -12.91 -19.72 -1.27
N ILE A 145 -12.31 -18.52 -1.40
CA ILE A 145 -12.45 -17.65 -2.57
C ILE A 145 -11.30 -17.91 -3.55
N ASP A 146 -10.06 -17.79 -3.07
CA ASP A 146 -8.84 -17.96 -3.85
C ASP A 146 -7.66 -18.27 -2.92
N SER A 147 -7.00 -19.40 -3.14
CA SER A 147 -5.86 -19.84 -2.34
C SER A 147 -4.66 -18.87 -2.43
N GLN A 148 -4.49 -18.15 -3.54
CA GLN A 148 -3.44 -17.12 -3.66
C GLN A 148 -3.71 -15.92 -2.77
N LEU A 149 -4.98 -15.56 -2.62
CA LEU A 149 -5.42 -14.50 -1.72
C LEU A 149 -5.12 -14.87 -0.25
N ALA A 150 -5.43 -16.11 0.15
CA ALA A 150 -5.11 -16.62 1.48
C ALA A 150 -3.59 -16.65 1.73
N GLN A 151 -2.79 -17.07 0.76
CA GLN A 151 -1.33 -17.06 0.85
C GLN A 151 -0.77 -15.64 1.01
N SER A 152 -1.26 -14.68 0.23
CA SER A 152 -0.90 -13.26 0.33
C SER A 152 -1.22 -12.70 1.73
N TYR A 153 -2.42 -12.99 2.22
CA TYR A 153 -2.85 -12.60 3.58
C TYR A 153 -1.96 -13.24 4.66
N CYS A 154 -1.68 -14.54 4.57
CA CYS A 154 -0.82 -15.27 5.51
C CYS A 154 0.59 -14.66 5.56
N ALA A 155 1.23 -14.43 4.40
CA ALA A 155 2.57 -13.85 4.34
C ALA A 155 2.64 -12.44 4.97
N ASN A 156 1.64 -11.59 4.71
CA ASN A 156 1.53 -10.27 5.31
C ASN A 156 1.24 -10.33 6.81
N SER A 157 0.37 -11.26 7.24
CA SER A 157 0.03 -11.49 8.65
C SER A 157 1.23 -11.98 9.45
N LEU A 158 2.01 -12.91 8.92
CA LEU A 158 3.26 -13.38 9.53
C LEU A 158 4.23 -12.21 9.74
N ARG A 159 4.39 -11.36 8.73
CA ARG A 159 5.25 -10.17 8.85
C ARG A 159 4.72 -9.16 9.86
N THR A 160 3.39 -9.02 9.95
CA THR A 160 2.73 -8.17 10.96
C THR A 160 2.93 -8.73 12.36
N ALA A 161 2.76 -10.05 12.57
CA ALA A 161 2.98 -10.72 13.84
C ALA A 161 4.41 -10.50 14.37
N GLN A 162 5.41 -10.65 13.49
CA GLN A 162 6.82 -10.38 13.83
C GLN A 162 7.06 -8.92 14.25
N ARG A 163 6.43 -7.95 13.57
CA ARG A 163 6.62 -6.51 13.85
C ARG A 163 5.85 -6.03 15.08
N SER A 164 4.71 -6.64 15.38
CA SER A 164 3.88 -6.30 16.53
C SER A 164 4.25 -7.09 17.80
N HIS A 165 5.20 -8.04 17.69
CA HIS A 165 5.51 -8.99 18.77
C HIS A 165 4.27 -9.74 19.25
N ALA A 166 3.46 -10.24 18.29
CA ALA A 166 2.26 -11.01 18.56
C ALA A 166 2.57 -12.26 19.38
N PRO A 167 1.62 -12.74 20.19
CA PRO A 167 1.79 -13.98 20.98
C PRO A 167 1.90 -15.22 20.06
N GLU A 168 2.46 -16.32 20.61
CA GLU A 168 2.82 -17.53 19.85
C GLU A 168 1.62 -18.16 19.16
N GLU A 169 0.46 -18.12 19.76
CA GLU A 169 -0.79 -18.67 19.23
C GLU A 169 -1.18 -18.08 17.86
N VAL A 170 -0.73 -16.87 17.55
CA VAL A 170 -0.96 -16.26 16.22
C VAL A 170 -0.03 -16.88 15.17
N PHE A 171 1.20 -17.25 15.55
CA PHE A 171 2.13 -17.90 14.64
C PHE A 171 1.73 -19.35 14.34
N ASP A 172 1.06 -20.02 15.28
CA ASP A 172 0.58 -21.39 15.10
C ASP A 172 -0.52 -21.51 14.03
N VAL A 173 -1.24 -20.45 13.74
CA VAL A 173 -2.32 -20.43 12.74
C VAL A 173 -1.90 -19.79 11.41
N LEU A 174 -0.71 -19.21 11.33
CA LEU A 174 -0.15 -18.61 10.13
C LEU A 174 0.85 -19.55 9.44
#